data_416faf7a71448abab927e4e48a57fbfc
#
_entry.id   416faf7a71448abab927e4e48a57fbfc
#
_cell.length_a   1.000
_cell.length_b   1.000
_cell.length_c   1.000
_cell.angle_alpha   90.00
_cell.angle_beta   90.00
_cell.angle_gamma   90.00
#
_symmetry.space_group_name_H-M   'P 1'
#
loop_
_entity.id
_entity.type
_entity.pdbx_description
1 polymer ?
#
loop_
_entity_poly.entity_id
_entity_poly.type
_entity_poly.pdbx_seq_one_letter_code
_entity_poly.pdbx_strand_id
1 'polypeptide(L)'
;MFKFSLDRVAMCAVDPEQSPGEAPAGAPEDFHLVVGTAGDQFRDWFTRLCLYLVLQDEYERESGETVIIGTEYGNFGAMAGLQRTAAAKGRLMSAQYFPNALTSSASAFVNLAIGATGRNMTLNAAQLTPVVTLWQVLAALGKGSSSTGHLLIGDVYSPEALGDARREDADLPCESGVTHARLSTGDAYSARFDFWQEDAASAGPFPASGRAWVVAPGEGVVQTAEPKEHLGRNGAFITAEFLRMLQGLGPGGSAVVECRATSGKRASVTVTKRSS
;
A
#
# COMPACT_ATOMS: atom_id res chain seq x y z
N MET A 1 -3.89 15.06 15.84
CA MET A 1 -3.38 15.63 14.59
C MET A 1 -1.91 15.25 14.48
N PHE A 2 -1.50 14.64 13.36
CA PHE A 2 -0.14 14.18 13.13
C PHE A 2 0.60 15.23 12.28
N LYS A 3 1.87 15.48 12.60
CA LYS A 3 2.76 16.32 11.80
C LYS A 3 3.81 15.46 11.14
N PHE A 4 4.19 15.76 9.90
CA PHE A 4 5.16 14.97 9.13
C PHE A 4 5.73 15.76 7.94
N SER A 5 6.78 15.24 7.36
CA SER A 5 7.30 15.61 6.04
C SER A 5 7.11 14.45 5.07
N LEU A 6 6.92 14.76 3.79
CA LEU A 6 6.81 13.80 2.68
C LEU A 6 8.05 13.93 1.82
N ASP A 7 8.98 12.98 1.94
CA ASP A 7 10.32 13.07 1.35
C ASP A 7 10.37 12.46 -0.05
N ARG A 8 9.64 11.36 -0.27
CA ARG A 8 9.59 10.67 -1.55
C ARG A 8 8.24 10.05 -1.81
N VAL A 9 7.86 10.00 -3.09
CA VAL A 9 6.74 9.21 -3.61
C VAL A 9 7.20 8.49 -4.86
N ALA A 10 7.04 7.19 -4.92
CA ALA A 10 7.31 6.36 -6.08
C ALA A 10 6.18 5.34 -6.26
N MET A 11 5.94 4.94 -7.49
CA MET A 11 4.96 3.90 -7.83
C MET A 11 5.51 3.04 -8.95
N CYS A 12 5.30 1.73 -8.83
CA CYS A 12 5.53 0.78 -9.89
C CYS A 12 4.22 0.06 -10.20
N ALA A 13 3.71 0.23 -11.41
CA ALA A 13 2.56 -0.49 -11.95
C ALA A 13 3.08 -1.61 -12.87
N VAL A 14 2.45 -2.76 -12.78
CA VAL A 14 2.76 -3.95 -13.59
C VAL A 14 1.44 -4.63 -13.98
N ASP A 15 1.49 -5.54 -14.93
CA ASP A 15 0.33 -6.40 -15.21
C ASP A 15 0.18 -7.46 -14.10
N PRO A 16 -1.01 -8.05 -13.93
CA PRO A 16 -1.17 -9.24 -13.09
C PRO A 16 -0.25 -10.37 -13.57
N GLU A 17 0.22 -11.20 -12.62
CA GLU A 17 1.02 -12.39 -12.96
C GLU A 17 0.22 -13.33 -13.88
N GLN A 18 0.83 -13.77 -14.97
CA GLN A 18 0.23 -14.76 -15.86
C GLN A 18 0.47 -16.18 -15.36
N SER A 19 1.64 -16.40 -14.77
CA SER A 19 2.03 -17.67 -14.18
C SER A 19 2.77 -17.44 -12.85
N PRO A 20 2.63 -18.33 -11.86
CA PRO A 20 3.27 -18.16 -10.57
C PRO A 20 4.79 -18.04 -10.69
N GLY A 21 5.35 -16.93 -10.22
CA GLY A 21 6.80 -16.66 -10.20
C GLY A 21 7.39 -16.13 -11.50
N GLU A 22 6.61 -16.06 -12.58
CA GLU A 22 7.01 -15.40 -13.81
C GLU A 22 6.98 -13.86 -13.63
N ALA A 23 7.91 -13.18 -14.30
CA ALA A 23 7.93 -11.71 -14.22
C ALA A 23 6.67 -11.13 -14.88
N PRO A 24 5.89 -10.30 -14.15
CA PRO A 24 4.74 -9.64 -14.74
C PRO A 24 5.21 -8.67 -15.82
N ALA A 25 4.43 -8.50 -16.88
CA ALA A 25 4.72 -7.50 -17.88
C ALA A 25 4.73 -6.09 -17.24
N GLY A 26 5.65 -5.24 -17.66
CA GLY A 26 5.90 -3.93 -17.03
C GLY A 26 6.80 -3.98 -15.79
N ALA A 27 7.32 -5.14 -15.40
CA ALA A 27 8.35 -5.20 -14.37
C ALA A 27 9.58 -4.37 -14.77
N PRO A 28 10.20 -3.62 -13.85
CA PRO A 28 11.35 -2.80 -14.14
C PRO A 28 12.51 -3.59 -14.74
N GLU A 29 13.14 -3.09 -15.82
CA GLU A 29 14.25 -3.77 -16.51
C GLU A 29 15.49 -3.92 -15.60
N ASP A 30 15.73 -2.95 -14.73
CA ASP A 30 16.84 -2.92 -13.76
C ASP A 30 16.53 -3.64 -12.45
N PHE A 31 15.37 -4.34 -12.36
CA PHE A 31 14.91 -4.99 -11.13
C PHE A 31 15.99 -5.84 -10.47
N HIS A 32 16.66 -6.69 -11.22
CA HIS A 32 17.72 -7.58 -10.69
C HIS A 32 19.01 -6.85 -10.29
N LEU A 33 19.24 -5.66 -10.83
CA LEU A 33 20.38 -4.82 -10.42
C LEU A 33 20.12 -4.20 -9.02
N VAL A 34 18.88 -3.83 -8.75
CA VAL A 34 18.46 -3.19 -7.49
C VAL A 34 18.25 -4.20 -6.37
N VAL A 35 17.47 -5.26 -6.64
CA VAL A 35 17.04 -6.22 -5.61
C VAL A 35 17.99 -7.42 -5.51
N GLY A 36 18.73 -7.73 -6.58
CA GLY A 36 19.52 -8.96 -6.72
C GLY A 36 18.62 -10.16 -6.98
N THR A 37 19.25 -11.32 -7.17
CA THR A 37 18.55 -12.59 -7.47
C THR A 37 18.54 -13.56 -6.29
N ALA A 38 19.28 -13.26 -5.22
CA ALA A 38 19.39 -14.13 -4.06
C ALA A 38 18.04 -14.29 -3.34
N GLY A 39 17.54 -15.52 -3.28
CA GLY A 39 16.28 -15.83 -2.60
C GLY A 39 15.01 -15.52 -3.41
N ASP A 40 15.12 -15.24 -4.70
CA ASP A 40 13.97 -14.97 -5.56
C ASP A 40 12.92 -16.09 -5.56
N GLN A 41 13.35 -17.35 -5.48
CA GLN A 41 12.44 -18.48 -5.39
C GLN A 41 11.56 -18.49 -4.12
N PHE A 42 11.88 -17.63 -3.12
CA PHE A 42 11.15 -17.49 -1.85
C PHE A 42 10.36 -16.18 -1.75
N ARG A 43 10.35 -15.35 -2.80
CA ARG A 43 9.68 -14.05 -2.81
C ARG A 43 8.69 -14.00 -3.96
N ASP A 44 7.45 -13.64 -3.66
CA ASP A 44 6.45 -13.30 -4.68
C ASP A 44 6.74 -11.92 -5.29
N TRP A 45 6.04 -11.60 -6.37
CA TRP A 45 6.25 -10.33 -7.07
C TRP A 45 5.80 -9.12 -6.26
N PHE A 46 4.81 -9.27 -5.39
CA PHE A 46 4.45 -8.20 -4.46
C PHE A 46 5.60 -7.84 -3.54
N THR A 47 6.21 -8.84 -2.89
CA THR A 47 7.39 -8.65 -2.02
C THR A 47 8.57 -8.07 -2.80
N ARG A 48 8.80 -8.54 -4.02
CA ARG A 48 9.88 -8.05 -4.90
C ARG A 48 9.70 -6.58 -5.26
N LEU A 49 8.48 -6.14 -5.64
CA LEU A 49 8.22 -4.73 -5.94
C LEU A 49 8.33 -3.84 -4.70
N CYS A 50 7.91 -4.32 -3.53
CA CYS A 50 8.13 -3.59 -2.27
C CYS A 50 9.62 -3.35 -2.02
N LEU A 51 10.45 -4.39 -2.19
CA LEU A 51 11.91 -4.29 -2.05
C LEU A 51 12.50 -3.32 -3.08
N TYR A 52 12.11 -3.46 -4.34
CA TYR A 52 12.60 -2.61 -5.43
C TYR A 52 12.38 -1.12 -5.13
N LEU A 53 11.14 -0.75 -4.80
CA LEU A 53 10.77 0.63 -4.54
C LEU A 53 11.51 1.25 -3.34
N VAL A 54 11.75 0.46 -2.29
CA VAL A 54 12.47 0.92 -1.11
C VAL A 54 13.97 0.98 -1.37
N LEU A 55 14.56 0.00 -2.06
CA LEU A 55 15.99 -0.03 -2.32
C LEU A 55 16.43 1.00 -3.37
N GLN A 56 15.54 1.42 -4.28
CA GLN A 56 15.77 2.55 -5.17
C GLN A 56 15.79 3.92 -4.47
N ASP A 57 15.40 3.98 -3.21
CA ASP A 57 15.42 5.21 -2.44
C ASP A 57 16.79 5.41 -1.81
N GLU A 58 17.60 6.25 -2.45
CA GLU A 58 18.97 6.55 -2.02
C GLU A 58 18.97 7.69 -1.00
N TYR A 59 19.26 7.39 0.24
CA TYR A 59 19.45 8.34 1.34
C TYR A 59 20.22 7.66 2.48
N GLU A 60 20.72 8.44 3.41
CA GLU A 60 21.38 7.91 4.61
C GLU A 60 20.33 7.28 5.55
N ARG A 61 20.41 5.95 5.71
CA ARG A 61 19.42 5.18 6.46
C ARG A 61 19.71 5.18 7.95
N GLU A 62 18.64 5.24 8.72
CA GLU A 62 18.71 5.13 10.18
C GLU A 62 18.18 3.75 10.63
N SER A 63 18.79 3.15 11.64
CA SER A 63 18.35 1.84 12.12
C SER A 63 16.94 1.82 12.71
N GLY A 64 16.45 2.96 13.21
CA GLY A 64 15.13 3.09 13.84
C GLY A 64 13.96 3.24 12.84
N GLU A 65 14.17 3.04 11.53
CA GLU A 65 13.12 3.20 10.53
C GLU A 65 11.97 2.22 10.71
N THR A 66 10.76 2.68 10.38
CA THR A 66 9.51 1.93 10.45
C THR A 66 9.07 1.49 9.05
N VAL A 67 8.61 0.25 8.90
CA VAL A 67 8.07 -0.28 7.65
C VAL A 67 6.62 -0.73 7.86
N ILE A 68 5.67 -0.06 7.22
CA ILE A 68 4.25 -0.42 7.26
C ILE A 68 3.75 -0.67 5.85
N ILE A 69 3.25 -1.87 5.61
CA ILE A 69 2.71 -2.32 4.33
C ILE A 69 1.20 -2.50 4.44
N GLY A 70 0.46 -1.92 3.52
CA GLY A 70 -0.97 -2.12 3.34
C GLY A 70 -1.26 -2.90 2.06
N THR A 71 -1.97 -4.02 2.17
CA THR A 71 -2.29 -4.89 1.04
C THR A 71 -3.57 -5.66 1.32
N GLU A 72 -4.34 -5.98 0.29
CA GLU A 72 -5.51 -6.87 0.42
C GLU A 72 -5.14 -8.32 0.12
N TYR A 73 -4.33 -8.55 -0.90
CA TYR A 73 -3.96 -9.89 -1.37
C TYR A 73 -2.52 -10.27 -1.02
N GLY A 74 -1.60 -9.30 -0.97
CA GLY A 74 -0.21 -9.50 -0.56
C GLY A 74 0.43 -10.69 -1.23
N ASN A 75 0.80 -11.69 -0.43
CA ASN A 75 1.43 -12.94 -0.84
C ASN A 75 0.43 -14.09 -1.04
N PHE A 76 -0.80 -13.82 -1.43
CA PHE A 76 -1.87 -14.81 -1.57
C PHE A 76 -1.48 -15.95 -2.53
N GLY A 77 -0.81 -15.66 -3.64
CA GLY A 77 -0.29 -16.65 -4.58
C GLY A 77 0.70 -17.61 -3.93
N ALA A 78 1.61 -17.10 -3.10
CA ALA A 78 2.57 -17.92 -2.35
C ALA A 78 1.86 -18.83 -1.32
N MET A 79 0.85 -18.31 -0.63
CA MET A 79 0.03 -19.09 0.32
C MET A 79 -0.72 -20.22 -0.41
N ALA A 80 -1.37 -19.92 -1.52
CA ALA A 80 -2.08 -20.91 -2.34
C ALA A 80 -1.12 -21.96 -2.90
N GLY A 81 0.07 -21.55 -3.37
CA GLY A 81 1.14 -22.45 -3.82
C GLY A 81 1.64 -23.39 -2.73
N LEU A 82 1.82 -22.87 -1.52
CA LEU A 82 2.21 -23.67 -0.37
C LEU A 82 1.13 -24.72 -0.02
N GLN A 83 -0.14 -24.31 -0.03
CA GLN A 83 -1.26 -25.22 0.24
C GLN A 83 -1.35 -26.35 -0.80
N ARG A 84 -1.20 -26.05 -2.09
CA ARG A 84 -1.14 -27.06 -3.15
C ARG A 84 0.03 -28.03 -2.96
N THR A 85 1.21 -27.49 -2.61
CA THR A 85 2.39 -28.30 -2.35
C THR A 85 2.19 -29.21 -1.14
N ALA A 86 1.57 -28.71 -0.07
CA ALA A 86 1.25 -29.47 1.11
C ALA A 86 0.25 -30.63 0.79
N ALA A 87 -0.76 -30.37 -0.02
CA ALA A 87 -1.72 -31.37 -0.45
C ALA A 87 -1.07 -32.47 -1.31
N ALA A 88 -0.11 -32.11 -2.19
CA ALA A 88 0.54 -33.04 -3.10
C ALA A 88 1.68 -33.84 -2.44
N LYS A 89 2.47 -33.21 -1.57
CA LYS A 89 3.71 -33.78 -1.02
C LYS A 89 3.63 -34.15 0.47
N GLY A 90 2.62 -33.67 1.18
CA GLY A 90 2.44 -33.91 2.61
C GLY A 90 3.70 -33.55 3.41
N ARG A 91 4.24 -34.54 4.15
CA ARG A 91 5.41 -34.35 5.01
C ARG A 91 6.73 -34.07 4.25
N LEU A 92 6.75 -34.23 2.94
CA LEU A 92 7.93 -33.95 2.11
C LEU A 92 8.01 -32.48 1.66
N MET A 93 7.13 -31.64 2.13
CA MET A 93 7.16 -30.21 1.84
C MET A 93 8.37 -29.56 2.54
N SER A 94 9.12 -28.73 1.81
CA SER A 94 10.23 -27.99 2.37
C SER A 94 9.73 -26.84 3.26
N ALA A 95 10.27 -26.75 4.48
CA ALA A 95 9.97 -25.66 5.41
C ALA A 95 10.47 -24.29 4.91
N GLN A 96 11.38 -24.25 3.93
CA GLN A 96 11.94 -23.02 3.36
C GLN A 96 10.89 -22.14 2.65
N TYR A 97 9.77 -22.72 2.20
CA TYR A 97 8.69 -21.96 1.57
C TYR A 97 7.76 -21.28 2.59
N PHE A 98 7.80 -21.70 3.86
CA PHE A 98 6.87 -21.21 4.86
C PHE A 98 7.01 -19.70 5.16
N PRO A 99 8.22 -19.11 5.31
CA PRO A 99 8.36 -17.68 5.56
C PRO A 99 7.72 -16.79 4.51
N ASN A 100 7.73 -17.21 3.21
CA ASN A 100 7.11 -16.46 2.14
C ASN A 100 5.56 -16.58 2.13
N ALA A 101 5.01 -17.56 2.81
CA ALA A 101 3.57 -17.77 2.91
C ALA A 101 2.93 -17.05 4.12
N LEU A 102 3.70 -16.30 4.90
CA LEU A 102 3.17 -15.46 5.99
C LEU A 102 2.73 -14.11 5.44
N THR A 103 1.61 -13.58 5.91
CA THR A 103 1.09 -12.26 5.49
C THR A 103 2.08 -11.13 5.74
N SER A 104 2.97 -11.29 6.73
CA SER A 104 4.03 -10.32 7.06
C SER A 104 5.33 -10.48 6.29
N SER A 105 5.42 -11.41 5.33
CA SER A 105 6.69 -11.69 4.64
C SER A 105 7.25 -10.47 3.92
N ALA A 106 6.45 -9.73 3.18
CA ALA A 106 6.90 -8.54 2.47
C ALA A 106 7.52 -7.50 3.42
N SER A 107 6.84 -7.18 4.53
CA SER A 107 7.36 -6.21 5.50
C SER A 107 8.63 -6.72 6.21
N ALA A 108 8.72 -8.03 6.48
CA ALA A 108 9.92 -8.63 7.06
C ALA A 108 11.12 -8.58 6.09
N PHE A 109 10.92 -8.92 4.81
CA PHE A 109 11.98 -8.84 3.81
C PHE A 109 12.47 -7.41 3.57
N VAL A 110 11.56 -6.44 3.49
CA VAL A 110 11.93 -5.02 3.36
C VAL A 110 12.71 -4.58 4.59
N ASN A 111 12.23 -4.89 5.80
CA ASN A 111 12.88 -4.52 7.05
C ASN A 111 14.32 -5.06 7.14
N LEU A 112 14.51 -6.32 6.77
CA LEU A 112 15.84 -6.97 6.74
C LEU A 112 16.75 -6.31 5.68
N ALA A 113 16.23 -6.01 4.50
CA ALA A 113 17.01 -5.45 3.40
C ALA A 113 17.56 -4.04 3.71
N ILE A 114 16.82 -3.24 4.48
CA ILE A 114 17.24 -1.89 4.87
C ILE A 114 17.82 -1.81 6.28
N GLY A 115 17.90 -2.94 7.01
CA GLY A 115 18.43 -2.96 8.37
C GLY A 115 17.55 -2.20 9.38
N ALA A 116 16.27 -2.02 9.09
CA ALA A 116 15.36 -1.30 9.96
C ALA A 116 15.06 -2.08 11.24
N THR A 117 14.95 -1.38 12.37
CA THR A 117 14.64 -1.98 13.69
C THR A 117 13.39 -1.37 14.33
N GLY A 118 12.75 -0.42 13.66
CA GLY A 118 11.52 0.18 14.11
C GLY A 118 10.31 -0.74 13.94
N ARG A 119 9.11 -0.14 13.95
CA ARG A 119 7.88 -0.91 13.78
C ARG A 119 7.83 -1.57 12.41
N ASN A 120 7.52 -2.85 12.40
CA ASN A 120 7.30 -3.64 11.19
C ASN A 120 5.87 -4.19 11.21
N MET A 121 5.08 -3.90 10.18
CA MET A 121 3.69 -4.31 10.14
C MET A 121 3.19 -4.49 8.71
N THR A 122 2.38 -5.54 8.49
CA THR A 122 1.54 -5.67 7.30
C THR A 122 0.08 -5.60 7.73
N LEU A 123 -0.71 -4.83 7.01
CA LEU A 123 -2.11 -4.54 7.30
C LEU A 123 -3.00 -4.94 6.14
N ASN A 124 -4.14 -5.53 6.48
CA ASN A 124 -5.28 -5.66 5.59
C ASN A 124 -6.51 -5.10 6.32
N ALA A 125 -7.01 -3.99 5.83
CA ALA A 125 -8.24 -3.36 6.31
C ALA A 125 -9.28 -3.28 5.18
N ALA A 126 -9.21 -4.21 4.25
CA ALA A 126 -9.99 -4.24 3.02
C ALA A 126 -9.96 -2.85 2.33
N GLN A 127 -11.11 -2.31 1.95
CA GLN A 127 -11.21 -1.02 1.26
C GLN A 127 -10.62 0.17 2.03
N LEU A 128 -10.45 0.05 3.36
CA LEU A 128 -9.89 1.12 4.20
C LEU A 128 -8.36 1.06 4.30
N THR A 129 -7.73 0.07 3.68
CA THR A 129 -6.28 -0.18 3.77
C THR A 129 -5.43 1.07 3.51
N PRO A 130 -5.67 1.92 2.49
CA PRO A 130 -4.86 3.10 2.24
C PRO A 130 -4.82 4.07 3.44
N VAL A 131 -5.97 4.42 3.98
CA VAL A 131 -6.08 5.38 5.10
C VAL A 131 -5.54 4.78 6.40
N VAL A 132 -5.87 3.52 6.69
CA VAL A 132 -5.41 2.84 7.92
C VAL A 132 -3.89 2.66 7.92
N THR A 133 -3.29 2.33 6.78
CA THR A 133 -1.84 2.16 6.67
C THR A 133 -1.11 3.48 6.86
N LEU A 134 -1.57 4.55 6.23
CA LEU A 134 -1.01 5.88 6.43
C LEU A 134 -1.13 6.32 7.91
N TRP A 135 -2.28 6.06 8.54
CA TRP A 135 -2.47 6.34 9.96
C TRP A 135 -1.43 5.63 10.84
N GLN A 136 -1.11 4.36 10.57
CA GLN A 136 -0.14 3.59 11.35
C GLN A 136 1.29 4.12 11.19
N VAL A 137 1.68 4.53 9.99
CA VAL A 137 2.99 5.17 9.78
C VAL A 137 3.09 6.47 10.57
N LEU A 138 2.09 7.35 10.42
CA LEU A 138 2.08 8.64 11.13
C LEU A 138 1.97 8.47 12.65
N ALA A 139 1.31 7.42 13.12
CA ALA A 139 1.27 7.08 14.54
C ALA A 139 2.64 6.63 15.08
N ALA A 140 3.45 5.93 14.29
CA ALA A 140 4.82 5.57 14.66
C ALA A 140 5.71 6.81 14.76
N LEU A 141 5.67 7.69 13.76
CA LEU A 141 6.40 8.97 13.76
C LEU A 141 5.95 9.87 14.92
N GLY A 142 4.64 10.03 15.10
CA GLY A 142 4.08 10.92 16.14
C GLY A 142 4.34 10.46 17.58
N LYS A 143 4.61 9.17 17.80
CA LYS A 143 5.03 8.64 19.11
C LYS A 143 6.54 8.76 19.36
N GLY A 144 7.30 9.25 18.38
CA GLY A 144 8.76 9.33 18.47
C GLY A 144 9.46 7.97 18.47
N SER A 145 8.78 6.90 18.09
CA SER A 145 9.38 5.56 17.98
C SER A 145 10.23 5.39 16.71
N SER A 146 10.15 6.34 15.78
CA SER A 146 10.89 6.36 14.52
C SER A 146 10.96 7.80 14.02
N SER A 147 12.07 8.17 13.38
CA SER A 147 12.23 9.44 12.65
C SER A 147 11.76 9.33 11.21
N THR A 148 11.84 8.12 10.63
CA THR A 148 11.54 7.81 9.24
C THR A 148 10.59 6.63 9.15
N GLY A 149 9.60 6.72 8.28
CA GLY A 149 8.62 5.67 8.03
C GLY A 149 8.42 5.40 6.53
N HIS A 150 8.45 4.12 6.16
CA HIS A 150 8.10 3.64 4.83
C HIS A 150 6.65 3.21 4.82
N LEU A 151 5.87 3.90 4.00
CA LEU A 151 4.51 3.54 3.63
C LEU A 151 4.58 2.78 2.30
N LEU A 152 4.13 1.54 2.28
CA LEU A 152 3.95 0.78 1.05
C LEU A 152 2.49 0.34 0.96
N ILE A 153 1.85 0.57 -0.18
CA ILE A 153 0.45 0.19 -0.40
C ILE A 153 0.32 -0.41 -1.78
N GLY A 154 -0.33 -1.57 -1.85
CA GLY A 154 -0.67 -2.16 -3.12
C GLY A 154 -0.83 -3.67 -3.11
N ASP A 155 -0.99 -4.20 -4.31
CA ASP A 155 -1.15 -5.63 -4.59
C ASP A 155 -0.55 -5.96 -5.95
N VAL A 156 0.02 -7.15 -6.07
CA VAL A 156 0.35 -7.79 -7.34
C VAL A 156 -0.51 -9.04 -7.43
N TYR A 157 -1.45 -9.03 -8.36
CA TYR A 157 -2.41 -10.13 -8.47
C TYR A 157 -1.78 -11.36 -9.10
N SER A 158 -1.63 -12.42 -8.31
CA SER A 158 -1.41 -13.77 -8.84
C SER A 158 -2.70 -14.30 -9.52
N PRO A 159 -2.62 -15.38 -10.31
CA PRO A 159 -3.83 -15.99 -10.86
C PRO A 159 -4.89 -16.34 -9.82
N GLU A 160 -4.46 -16.78 -8.63
CA GLU A 160 -5.36 -17.11 -7.52
C GLU A 160 -6.00 -15.86 -6.90
N ALA A 161 -5.21 -14.81 -6.68
CA ALA A 161 -5.70 -13.53 -6.16
C ALA A 161 -6.68 -12.88 -7.14
N LEU A 162 -6.35 -12.92 -8.44
CA LEU A 162 -7.21 -12.41 -9.50
C LEU A 162 -8.53 -13.19 -9.58
N GLY A 163 -8.47 -14.52 -9.47
CA GLY A 163 -9.65 -15.38 -9.43
C GLY A 163 -10.54 -15.11 -8.23
N ASP A 164 -9.95 -14.80 -7.07
CA ASP A 164 -10.69 -14.45 -5.86
C ASP A 164 -11.33 -13.05 -5.98
N ALA A 165 -10.55 -12.07 -6.42
CA ALA A 165 -11.02 -10.71 -6.65
C ALA A 165 -12.22 -10.65 -7.61
N ARG A 166 -12.16 -11.39 -8.71
CA ARG A 166 -13.24 -11.46 -9.71
C ARG A 166 -14.48 -12.19 -9.22
N ARG A 167 -14.37 -13.09 -8.25
CA ARG A 167 -15.55 -13.72 -7.61
C ARG A 167 -16.34 -12.75 -6.75
N GLU A 168 -15.65 -11.80 -6.10
CA GLU A 168 -16.34 -10.77 -5.33
C GLU A 168 -17.02 -9.74 -6.23
N ASP A 169 -16.33 -9.30 -7.28
CA ASP A 169 -16.85 -8.34 -8.25
C ASP A 169 -16.08 -8.48 -9.58
N ALA A 170 -16.75 -9.01 -10.59
CA ALA A 170 -16.16 -9.30 -11.89
C ALA A 170 -15.82 -8.03 -12.70
N ASP A 171 -16.51 -6.93 -12.43
CA ASP A 171 -16.44 -5.70 -13.23
C ASP A 171 -15.38 -4.72 -12.71
N LEU A 172 -14.87 -4.91 -11.49
CA LEU A 172 -13.84 -4.03 -10.95
C LEU A 172 -12.47 -4.31 -11.58
N PRO A 173 -11.79 -3.27 -12.06
CA PRO A 173 -10.42 -3.40 -12.56
C PRO A 173 -9.48 -3.93 -11.47
N CYS A 174 -8.66 -4.93 -11.83
CA CYS A 174 -7.62 -5.52 -10.98
C CYS A 174 -6.26 -5.18 -11.57
N GLU A 175 -5.84 -3.94 -11.42
CA GLU A 175 -4.52 -3.47 -11.84
C GLU A 175 -3.50 -3.79 -10.75
N SER A 176 -2.34 -4.34 -11.11
CA SER A 176 -1.25 -4.64 -10.18
C SER A 176 -0.31 -3.45 -10.03
N GLY A 177 0.17 -3.21 -8.82
CA GLY A 177 1.12 -2.15 -8.56
C GLY A 177 1.32 -1.90 -7.07
N VAL A 178 2.41 -1.24 -6.77
CA VAL A 178 2.78 -0.83 -5.40
C VAL A 178 3.19 0.63 -5.40
N THR A 179 2.69 1.38 -4.44
CA THR A 179 3.12 2.74 -4.14
C THR A 179 3.97 2.73 -2.88
N HIS A 180 5.10 3.40 -2.95
CA HIS A 180 5.99 3.67 -1.84
C HIS A 180 6.02 5.17 -1.55
N ALA A 181 5.92 5.52 -0.25
CA ALA A 181 6.26 6.86 0.22
C ALA A 181 7.21 6.77 1.41
N ARG A 182 8.22 7.62 1.42
CA ARG A 182 9.03 7.88 2.61
C ARG A 182 8.52 9.14 3.29
N LEU A 183 8.19 8.96 4.56
CA LEU A 183 7.68 9.99 5.45
C LEU A 183 8.66 10.17 6.60
N SER A 184 8.84 11.41 7.05
CA SER A 184 9.72 11.67 8.21
C SER A 184 9.04 12.57 9.24
N THR A 185 9.63 12.60 10.43
CA THR A 185 9.26 13.57 11.45
C THR A 185 9.51 14.98 10.91
N GLY A 186 8.53 15.85 11.03
CA GLY A 186 8.61 17.19 10.48
C GLY A 186 7.29 17.92 10.66
N ASP A 187 7.19 19.11 10.10
CA ASP A 187 5.99 19.92 10.21
C ASP A 187 5.52 20.53 8.88
N ALA A 188 6.04 20.03 7.75
CA ALA A 188 5.61 20.47 6.43
C ALA A 188 4.11 20.21 6.18
N TYR A 189 3.60 19.13 6.73
CA TYR A 189 2.19 18.72 6.63
C TYR A 189 1.60 18.42 8.00
N SER A 190 0.26 18.56 8.08
CA SER A 190 -0.53 18.10 9.22
C SER A 190 -1.67 17.22 8.73
N ALA A 191 -1.89 16.08 9.38
CA ALA A 191 -2.92 15.11 9.03
C ALA A 191 -3.95 14.94 10.13
N ARG A 192 -5.24 14.86 9.74
CA ARG A 192 -6.36 14.48 10.59
C ARG A 192 -7.04 13.28 9.97
N PHE A 193 -7.35 12.29 10.79
CA PHE A 193 -8.06 11.07 10.40
C PHE A 193 -9.44 11.05 11.03
N ASP A 194 -10.43 10.65 10.24
CA ASP A 194 -11.80 10.44 10.68
C ASP A 194 -12.24 9.03 10.27
N PHE A 195 -12.85 8.30 11.22
CA PHE A 195 -13.39 6.94 11.02
C PHE A 195 -14.83 6.93 11.49
N TRP A 196 -15.74 6.42 10.67
CA TRP A 196 -17.15 6.35 11.01
C TRP A 196 -17.85 5.17 10.35
N GLN A 197 -19.03 4.86 10.86
CA GLN A 197 -19.96 3.89 10.30
C GLN A 197 -21.18 4.65 9.83
N GLU A 198 -21.57 4.49 8.58
CA GLU A 198 -22.87 4.99 8.09
C GLU A 198 -23.94 3.95 8.34
N ASP A 199 -25.13 4.44 8.73
CA ASP A 199 -26.32 3.61 8.73
C ASP A 199 -26.70 3.32 7.28
N ALA A 200 -27.07 2.07 6.98
CA ALA A 200 -27.42 1.63 5.64
C ALA A 200 -28.54 2.47 4.97
N ALA A 201 -29.35 3.15 5.78
CA ALA A 201 -30.43 4.03 5.30
C ALA A 201 -29.96 5.42 4.83
N SER A 202 -28.77 5.88 5.27
CA SER A 202 -28.20 7.21 4.95
C SER A 202 -27.12 7.14 3.89
N ALA A 203 -26.69 5.93 3.52
CA ALA A 203 -25.73 5.74 2.45
C ALA A 203 -26.36 6.20 1.13
N GLY A 204 -25.83 7.30 0.55
CA GLY A 204 -26.16 7.70 -0.82
C GLY A 204 -25.89 6.55 -1.81
N PRO A 205 -26.27 6.68 -3.08
CA PRO A 205 -26.06 5.62 -4.03
C PRO A 205 -24.57 5.28 -4.10
N PHE A 206 -24.20 4.14 -3.51
CA PHE A 206 -22.88 3.56 -3.73
C PHE A 206 -22.81 3.09 -5.20
N PRO A 207 -21.64 3.16 -5.84
CA PRO A 207 -21.42 2.40 -7.04
C PRO A 207 -21.81 0.95 -6.77
N ALA A 208 -22.34 0.26 -7.77
CA ALA A 208 -22.85 -1.11 -7.64
C ALA A 208 -21.82 -2.09 -7.00
N SER A 209 -20.54 -1.77 -7.11
CA SER A 209 -19.41 -2.47 -6.48
C SER A 209 -19.26 -2.20 -4.99
N GLY A 210 -19.90 -1.18 -4.43
CA GLY A 210 -19.77 -0.77 -3.03
C GLY A 210 -18.38 -0.33 -2.59
N ARG A 211 -17.43 -0.19 -3.52
CA ARG A 211 -16.07 0.32 -3.28
C ARG A 211 -15.91 1.67 -3.94
N ALA A 212 -15.56 2.67 -3.19
CA ALA A 212 -15.18 3.96 -3.75
C ALA A 212 -14.01 4.55 -2.95
N TRP A 213 -13.05 5.06 -3.70
CA TRP A 213 -11.99 5.88 -3.19
C TRP A 213 -12.08 7.25 -3.86
N VAL A 214 -12.10 8.29 -3.07
CA VAL A 214 -12.24 9.66 -3.56
C VAL A 214 -11.03 10.45 -3.12
N VAL A 215 -10.36 11.08 -4.07
CA VAL A 215 -9.34 12.10 -3.80
C VAL A 215 -9.92 13.45 -4.22
N ALA A 216 -9.89 14.39 -3.31
CA ALA A 216 -10.41 15.74 -3.56
C ALA A 216 -9.47 16.80 -2.98
N PRO A 217 -9.37 17.97 -3.60
CA PRO A 217 -8.79 19.14 -2.95
C PRO A 217 -9.65 19.50 -1.73
N GLY A 218 -9.01 19.82 -0.61
CA GLY A 218 -9.68 20.34 0.58
C GLY A 218 -9.85 21.86 0.55
N GLU A 219 -10.29 22.41 1.65
CA GLU A 219 -10.43 23.88 1.80
C GLU A 219 -9.10 24.60 1.58
N GLY A 220 -9.15 25.79 0.99
CA GLY A 220 -7.97 26.65 0.75
C GLY A 220 -7.22 26.36 -0.56
N VAL A 221 -7.63 25.37 -1.35
CA VAL A 221 -7.13 25.17 -2.71
C VAL A 221 -8.09 25.84 -3.68
N VAL A 222 -7.57 26.63 -4.62
CA VAL A 222 -8.37 27.12 -5.75
C VAL A 222 -8.91 25.88 -6.47
N GLN A 223 -10.21 25.70 -6.46
CA GLN A 223 -10.89 24.53 -7.01
C GLN A 223 -10.70 24.48 -8.52
N THR A 224 -9.60 23.90 -8.97
CA THR A 224 -9.36 23.61 -10.39
C THR A 224 -9.48 22.11 -10.71
N ALA A 225 -9.57 21.25 -9.71
CA ALA A 225 -9.71 19.83 -9.89
C ALA A 225 -11.04 19.33 -9.29
N GLU A 226 -11.82 18.65 -10.10
CA GLU A 226 -12.96 17.89 -9.63
C GLU A 226 -12.50 16.70 -8.79
N PRO A 227 -13.30 16.25 -7.79
CA PRO A 227 -13.01 15.01 -7.07
C PRO A 227 -12.89 13.86 -8.06
N LYS A 228 -11.82 13.08 -7.95
CA LYS A 228 -11.63 11.86 -8.75
C LYS A 228 -12.05 10.65 -7.94
N GLU A 229 -12.93 9.86 -8.53
CA GLU A 229 -13.36 8.59 -8.01
C GLU A 229 -12.56 7.46 -8.65
N HIS A 230 -11.95 6.62 -7.83
CA HIS A 230 -11.24 5.43 -8.26
C HIS A 230 -12.07 4.19 -7.95
N LEU A 231 -12.35 3.40 -8.97
CA LEU A 231 -13.17 2.18 -8.90
C LEU A 231 -12.32 0.91 -8.97
N GLY A 232 -11.01 0.99 -8.83
CA GLY A 232 -10.13 -0.17 -8.84
C GLY A 232 -10.04 -0.86 -7.48
N ARG A 233 -9.53 -2.10 -7.46
CA ARG A 233 -9.32 -2.85 -6.22
C ARG A 233 -8.01 -2.53 -5.52
N ASN A 234 -7.01 -2.04 -6.26
CA ASN A 234 -5.66 -1.81 -5.73
C ASN A 234 -5.51 -0.41 -5.15
N GLY A 235 -5.30 -0.32 -3.85
CA GLY A 235 -5.09 0.93 -3.13
C GLY A 235 -3.82 1.71 -3.51
N ALA A 236 -2.89 1.12 -4.28
CA ALA A 236 -1.68 1.79 -4.74
C ALA A 236 -1.99 3.05 -5.56
N PHE A 237 -2.91 2.94 -6.51
CA PHE A 237 -3.20 4.00 -7.48
C PHE A 237 -3.79 5.24 -6.82
N ILE A 238 -4.81 5.05 -5.98
CA ILE A 238 -5.42 6.16 -5.22
C ILE A 238 -4.41 6.81 -4.26
N THR A 239 -3.57 5.98 -3.62
CA THR A 239 -2.54 6.47 -2.70
C THR A 239 -1.49 7.30 -3.44
N ALA A 240 -1.03 6.83 -4.61
CA ALA A 240 -0.07 7.58 -5.43
C ALA A 240 -0.65 8.93 -5.86
N GLU A 241 -1.91 8.96 -6.30
CA GLU A 241 -2.58 10.20 -6.71
C GLU A 241 -2.70 11.18 -5.53
N PHE A 242 -3.17 10.70 -4.39
CA PHE A 242 -3.27 11.51 -3.18
C PHE A 242 -1.92 12.11 -2.77
N LEU A 243 -0.87 11.29 -2.71
CA LEU A 243 0.46 11.75 -2.30
C LEU A 243 1.07 12.74 -3.31
N ARG A 244 0.86 12.54 -4.62
CA ARG A 244 1.28 13.50 -5.64
C ARG A 244 0.50 14.82 -5.52
N MET A 245 -0.78 14.75 -5.19
CA MET A 245 -1.57 15.96 -4.91
C MET A 245 -0.98 16.72 -3.73
N LEU A 246 -0.57 16.05 -2.64
CA LEU A 246 0.09 16.70 -1.50
C LEU A 246 1.38 17.43 -1.90
N GLN A 247 2.20 16.82 -2.76
CA GLN A 247 3.43 17.47 -3.24
C GLN A 247 3.14 18.76 -4.02
N GLY A 248 2.04 18.81 -4.76
CA GLY A 248 1.60 19.96 -5.53
C GLY A 248 0.90 21.06 -4.73
N LEU A 249 0.56 20.84 -3.45
CA LEU A 249 -0.14 21.83 -2.64
C LEU A 249 0.71 23.08 -2.41
N GLY A 250 0.09 24.26 -2.52
CA GLY A 250 0.61 25.51 -1.99
C GLY A 250 0.48 25.60 -0.45
N PRO A 251 1.14 26.57 0.19
CA PRO A 251 0.99 26.82 1.63
C PRO A 251 -0.47 27.01 2.03
N GLY A 252 -0.93 26.33 3.10
CA GLY A 252 -2.31 26.35 3.56
C GLY A 252 -3.29 25.51 2.74
N GLY A 253 -2.88 24.98 1.58
CA GLY A 253 -3.69 24.08 0.79
C GLY A 253 -3.86 22.72 1.46
N SER A 254 -4.98 22.05 1.18
CA SER A 254 -5.27 20.73 1.73
C SER A 254 -5.77 19.76 0.64
N ALA A 255 -5.63 18.47 0.92
CA ALA A 255 -6.20 17.39 0.14
C ALA A 255 -6.83 16.36 1.06
N VAL A 256 -7.83 15.66 0.55
CA VAL A 256 -8.56 14.61 1.27
C VAL A 256 -8.51 13.33 0.44
N VAL A 257 -8.29 12.20 1.12
CA VAL A 257 -8.65 10.90 0.55
C VAL A 257 -9.66 10.23 1.47
N GLU A 258 -10.71 9.70 0.89
CA GLU A 258 -11.77 8.96 1.57
C GLU A 258 -11.86 7.55 0.99
N CYS A 259 -11.91 6.58 1.87
CA CYS A 259 -12.14 5.17 1.56
C CYS A 259 -13.52 4.76 2.08
N ARG A 260 -14.31 4.09 1.23
CA ARG A 260 -15.66 3.63 1.53
C ARG A 260 -15.73 2.12 1.35
N ALA A 261 -16.20 1.43 2.37
CA ALA A 261 -16.37 -0.02 2.33
C ALA A 261 -17.84 -0.39 2.09
N THR A 262 -18.05 -1.55 1.44
CA THR A 262 -19.38 -2.15 1.23
C THR A 262 -20.15 -2.35 2.53
N SER A 263 -19.44 -2.53 3.65
CA SER A 263 -20.02 -2.66 4.99
C SER A 263 -20.59 -1.36 5.59
N GLY A 264 -20.52 -0.23 4.86
CA GLY A 264 -20.84 1.10 5.36
C GLY A 264 -19.75 1.74 6.22
N LYS A 265 -18.60 1.06 6.42
CA LYS A 265 -17.45 1.66 7.09
C LYS A 265 -16.77 2.66 6.18
N ARG A 266 -16.38 3.78 6.73
CA ARG A 266 -15.63 4.83 6.04
C ARG A 266 -14.41 5.25 6.83
N ALA A 267 -13.39 5.66 6.12
CA ALA A 267 -12.20 6.30 6.69
C ALA A 267 -11.74 7.41 5.77
N SER A 268 -11.35 8.54 6.34
CA SER A 268 -10.73 9.61 5.58
C SER A 268 -9.48 10.15 6.28
N VAL A 269 -8.63 10.75 5.49
CA VAL A 269 -7.55 11.59 5.98
C VAL A 269 -7.58 12.92 5.23
N THR A 270 -7.57 13.99 5.99
CA THR A 270 -7.34 15.35 5.50
C THR A 270 -5.92 15.74 5.82
N VAL A 271 -5.14 16.09 4.80
CA VAL A 271 -3.77 16.58 4.95
C VAL A 271 -3.69 18.02 4.49
N THR A 272 -3.12 18.87 5.33
CA THR A 272 -2.91 20.31 5.04
C THR A 272 -1.42 20.61 5.01
N LYS A 273 -0.96 21.26 3.96
CA LYS A 273 0.41 21.80 3.88
C LYS A 273 0.50 23.05 4.76
N ARG A 274 1.44 23.08 5.67
CA ARG A 274 1.59 24.20 6.58
C ARG A 274 2.16 25.43 5.85
N SER A 275 1.71 26.61 6.29
CA SER A 275 2.37 27.86 5.92
C SER A 275 3.67 27.94 6.72
N SER A 276 4.78 28.07 6.04
CA SER A 276 6.10 28.34 6.65
C SER A 276 6.11 29.66 7.37
#